data_e93d4e25d5517d63221d40f088871b42
#
_entry.id   e93d4e25d5517d63221d40f088871b42
#
_cell.length_a   1.000
_cell.length_b   1.000
_cell.length_c   1.000
_cell.angle_alpha   90.00
_cell.angle_beta   90.00
_cell.angle_gamma   90.00
#
_symmetry.space_group_name_H-M   'P 1'
#
loop_
_entity.id
_entity.type
_entity.pdbx_description
1 polymer ?
#
loop_
_entity_poly.entity_id
_entity_poly.type
_entity_poly.pdbx_seq_one_letter_code
_entity_poly.pdbx_strand_id
1 'polypeptide(L)'
;MQSFWQALKTQRWDDHRYYHHSRINQSLHLVSALSFLASYAVVWKSPTIAAMLGWLVAMVSRQSGHFFFEPKGYDKVNHATHEHKEDIKVGYNLKRKVVLLAIWAVSPALLWLNPTLFGLFQAPTTPAEFISHVGVMWLSVGIGGLLFRTVQLFFVRDVQTGLVWITKIITDPFHDVMLYYRAPLALLRGELIDPMDDVTMGAVDEEPLHQA
;
A
#
# COMPACT_ATOMS: atom_id res chain seq x y z
N MET A 1 -0.39 -17.99 -20.88
CA MET A 1 -0.33 -17.46 -19.48
C MET A 1 0.88 -16.53 -19.38
N GLN A 2 0.68 -15.36 -18.83
CA GLN A 2 1.74 -14.39 -18.56
C GLN A 2 2.70 -14.95 -17.50
N SER A 3 4.02 -14.72 -17.63
CA SER A 3 4.96 -15.16 -16.60
C SER A 3 4.75 -14.40 -15.29
N PHE A 4 5.15 -14.98 -14.15
CA PHE A 4 5.07 -14.33 -12.84
C PHE A 4 5.71 -12.93 -12.82
N TRP A 5 6.92 -12.80 -13.35
CA TRP A 5 7.66 -11.54 -13.39
C TRP A 5 7.01 -10.50 -14.29
N GLN A 6 6.42 -10.94 -15.40
CA GLN A 6 5.67 -10.06 -16.29
C GLN A 6 4.39 -9.57 -15.61
N ALA A 7 3.65 -10.44 -14.93
CA ALA A 7 2.48 -10.07 -14.15
C ALA A 7 2.82 -9.08 -13.02
N LEU A 8 3.94 -9.26 -12.33
CA LEU A 8 4.42 -8.32 -11.31
C LEU A 8 4.74 -6.95 -11.93
N LYS A 9 5.42 -6.93 -13.06
CA LYS A 9 5.75 -5.69 -13.80
C LYS A 9 4.47 -4.97 -14.24
N THR A 10 3.50 -5.70 -14.80
CA THR A 10 2.21 -5.13 -15.21
C THR A 10 1.45 -4.54 -14.02
N GLN A 11 1.32 -5.27 -12.89
CA GLN A 11 0.62 -4.75 -11.71
C GLN A 11 1.29 -3.50 -11.12
N ARG A 12 2.63 -3.38 -11.17
CA ARG A 12 3.35 -2.18 -10.74
C ARG A 12 3.14 -1.02 -11.69
N TRP A 13 3.15 -1.30 -12.99
CA TRP A 13 2.89 -0.32 -14.02
C TRP A 13 1.49 0.26 -13.90
N ASP A 14 0.45 -0.61 -13.78
CA ASP A 14 -0.93 -0.19 -13.62
C ASP A 14 -1.14 0.64 -12.34
N ASP A 15 -0.47 0.26 -11.26
CA ASP A 15 -0.54 1.01 -9.99
C ASP A 15 0.06 2.41 -10.15
N HIS A 16 1.20 2.53 -10.82
CA HIS A 16 1.85 3.81 -11.08
C HIS A 16 1.02 4.68 -12.02
N ARG A 17 0.68 4.19 -13.22
CA ARG A 17 0.02 4.96 -14.27
C ARG A 17 -1.40 5.41 -13.91
N TYR A 18 -2.15 4.60 -13.16
CA TYR A 18 -3.55 4.92 -12.85
C TYR A 18 -3.75 5.66 -11.54
N TYR A 19 -2.84 5.52 -10.59
CA TYR A 19 -3.08 6.02 -9.23
C TYR A 19 -2.05 7.04 -8.75
N HIS A 20 -0.89 7.15 -9.39
CA HIS A 20 0.23 7.94 -8.87
C HIS A 20 0.73 9.06 -9.80
N HIS A 21 -0.16 9.72 -10.56
CA HIS A 21 0.24 10.84 -11.42
C HIS A 21 0.64 12.09 -10.62
N SER A 22 0.04 12.33 -9.45
CA SER A 22 0.35 13.50 -8.64
C SER A 22 1.73 13.37 -8.02
N ARG A 23 2.60 14.37 -8.20
CA ARG A 23 3.91 14.45 -7.53
C ARG A 23 3.77 14.52 -6.01
N ILE A 24 2.65 15.07 -5.50
CA ILE A 24 2.34 15.02 -4.06
C ILE A 24 2.10 13.57 -3.63
N ASN A 25 1.28 12.83 -4.37
CA ASN A 25 1.02 11.41 -4.09
C ASN A 25 2.33 10.59 -4.13
N GLN A 26 3.15 10.78 -5.17
CA GLN A 26 4.46 10.14 -5.29
C GLN A 26 5.38 10.46 -4.11
N SER A 27 5.42 11.71 -3.65
CA SER A 27 6.22 12.13 -2.50
C SER A 27 5.74 11.49 -1.21
N LEU A 28 4.42 11.37 -1.01
CA LEU A 28 3.83 10.66 0.13
C LEU A 28 4.13 9.15 0.07
N HIS A 29 4.14 8.56 -1.12
CA HIS A 29 4.55 7.17 -1.33
C HIS A 29 6.04 6.96 -1.04
N LEU A 30 6.91 7.92 -1.37
CA LEU A 30 8.33 7.88 -1.01
C LEU A 30 8.51 7.90 0.51
N VAL A 31 7.82 8.78 1.24
CA VAL A 31 7.83 8.80 2.72
C VAL A 31 7.36 7.46 3.29
N SER A 32 6.27 6.91 2.74
CA SER A 32 5.76 5.60 3.11
C SER A 32 6.80 4.50 2.88
N ALA A 33 7.42 4.47 1.70
CA ALA A 33 8.40 3.47 1.31
C ALA A 33 9.63 3.48 2.24
N LEU A 34 10.20 4.64 2.50
CA LEU A 34 11.33 4.80 3.44
C LEU A 34 10.96 4.34 4.86
N SER A 35 9.74 4.64 5.31
CA SER A 35 9.24 4.23 6.62
C SER A 35 9.01 2.71 6.72
N PHE A 36 8.52 2.06 5.65
CA PHE A 36 8.44 0.60 5.60
C PHE A 36 9.81 -0.06 5.58
N LEU A 37 10.78 0.46 4.82
CA LEU A 37 12.14 -0.06 4.82
C LEU A 37 12.78 0.06 6.20
N ALA A 38 12.59 1.18 6.89
CA ALA A 38 13.01 1.34 8.29
C ALA A 38 12.31 0.33 9.21
N SER A 39 10.99 0.10 9.02
CA SER A 39 10.24 -0.92 9.77
C SER A 39 10.82 -2.32 9.54
N TYR A 40 11.14 -2.70 8.31
CA TYR A 40 11.76 -3.99 7.99
C TYR A 40 13.12 -4.15 8.68
N ALA A 41 13.92 -3.08 8.75
CA ALA A 41 15.23 -3.13 9.41
C ALA A 41 15.13 -3.29 10.93
N VAL A 42 14.09 -2.73 11.57
CA VAL A 42 14.00 -2.71 13.04
C VAL A 42 13.04 -3.77 13.61
N VAL A 43 12.21 -4.44 12.80
CA VAL A 43 11.15 -5.34 13.30
C VAL A 43 11.67 -6.46 14.20
N TRP A 44 12.86 -6.99 13.93
CA TRP A 44 13.48 -8.05 14.71
C TRP A 44 14.03 -7.59 16.05
N LYS A 45 14.34 -6.27 16.18
CA LYS A 45 14.84 -5.68 17.42
C LYS A 45 13.73 -5.05 18.25
N SER A 46 12.78 -4.40 17.61
CA SER A 46 11.67 -3.71 18.23
C SER A 46 10.41 -3.78 17.36
N PRO A 47 9.60 -4.84 17.52
CA PRO A 47 8.32 -4.96 16.82
C PRO A 47 7.41 -3.75 17.02
N THR A 48 7.44 -3.16 18.22
CA THR A 48 6.67 -1.97 18.55
C THR A 48 7.06 -0.77 17.70
N ILE A 49 8.35 -0.46 17.58
CA ILE A 49 8.84 0.66 16.76
C ILE A 49 8.51 0.39 15.29
N ALA A 50 8.72 -0.85 14.81
CA ALA A 50 8.35 -1.23 13.45
C ALA A 50 6.87 -1.01 13.16
N ALA A 51 5.99 -1.40 14.10
CA ALA A 51 4.55 -1.18 13.97
C ALA A 51 4.19 0.31 13.94
N MET A 52 4.77 1.12 14.82
CA MET A 52 4.54 2.57 14.86
C MET A 52 4.97 3.24 13.55
N LEU A 53 6.16 2.92 13.03
CA LEU A 53 6.63 3.42 11.73
C LEU A 53 5.72 2.95 10.58
N GLY A 54 5.38 1.68 10.56
CA GLY A 54 4.54 1.09 9.52
C GLY A 54 3.13 1.69 9.48
N TRP A 55 2.50 1.90 10.63
CA TRP A 55 1.14 2.39 10.68
C TRP A 55 1.02 3.91 10.76
N LEU A 56 1.73 4.56 11.68
CA LEU A 56 1.57 6.00 11.92
C LEU A 56 2.26 6.85 10.86
N VAL A 57 3.31 6.35 10.23
CA VAL A 57 4.02 7.09 9.19
C VAL A 57 3.74 6.49 7.81
N ALA A 58 4.11 5.23 7.59
CA ALA A 58 4.02 4.64 6.26
C ALA A 58 2.58 4.52 5.75
N MET A 59 1.67 3.93 6.54
CA MET A 59 0.26 3.77 6.13
C MET A 59 -0.47 5.11 6.07
N VAL A 60 -0.24 6.01 7.03
CA VAL A 60 -0.88 7.34 7.00
C VAL A 60 -0.44 8.11 5.75
N SER A 61 0.86 8.17 5.43
CA SER A 61 1.36 8.85 4.23
C SER A 61 0.77 8.23 2.96
N ARG A 62 0.85 6.89 2.84
CA ARG A 62 0.34 6.18 1.65
C ARG A 62 -1.16 6.36 1.46
N GLN A 63 -1.96 6.22 2.52
CA GLN A 63 -3.40 6.38 2.40
C GLN A 63 -3.81 7.84 2.16
N SER A 64 -3.11 8.81 2.74
CA SER A 64 -3.32 10.23 2.42
C SER A 64 -3.13 10.51 0.93
N GLY A 65 -2.10 9.91 0.31
CA GLY A 65 -1.90 9.96 -1.13
C GLY A 65 -3.13 9.46 -1.91
N HIS A 66 -3.61 8.29 -1.57
CA HIS A 66 -4.77 7.68 -2.24
C HIS A 66 -6.09 8.41 -1.95
N PHE A 67 -6.31 8.91 -0.74
CA PHE A 67 -7.57 9.57 -0.41
C PHE A 67 -7.71 10.98 -0.99
N PHE A 68 -6.61 11.72 -1.05
CA PHE A 68 -6.66 13.16 -1.38
C PHE A 68 -6.07 13.50 -2.75
N PHE A 69 -5.15 12.69 -3.28
CA PHE A 69 -4.38 13.02 -4.48
C PHE A 69 -4.47 11.97 -5.61
N GLU A 70 -5.20 10.87 -5.39
CA GLU A 70 -5.52 9.91 -6.45
C GLU A 70 -6.61 10.50 -7.37
N PRO A 71 -6.45 10.45 -8.71
CA PRO A 71 -7.48 10.93 -9.64
C PRO A 71 -8.77 10.10 -9.51
N LYS A 72 -9.89 10.75 -9.18
CA LYS A 72 -11.19 10.09 -8.94
C LYS A 72 -12.12 10.10 -10.15
N GLY A 73 -11.86 10.94 -11.14
CA GLY A 73 -12.66 11.06 -12.35
C GLY A 73 -12.10 10.29 -13.54
N TYR A 74 -12.55 10.69 -14.72
CA TYR A 74 -11.97 10.22 -15.98
C TYR A 74 -10.49 10.62 -16.05
N ASP A 75 -9.64 9.65 -16.26
CA ASP A 75 -8.21 9.82 -16.39
C ASP A 75 -7.87 10.21 -17.82
N LYS A 76 -7.60 11.48 -18.03
CA LYS A 76 -7.29 12.02 -19.36
C LYS A 76 -5.91 11.60 -19.88
N VAL A 77 -4.99 11.22 -18.98
CA VAL A 77 -3.63 10.78 -19.34
C VAL A 77 -3.66 9.36 -19.88
N ASN A 78 -4.40 8.47 -19.22
CA ASN A 78 -4.49 7.05 -19.59
C ASN A 78 -5.79 6.71 -20.33
N HIS A 79 -6.63 7.69 -20.64
CA HIS A 79 -7.93 7.49 -21.29
C HIS A 79 -8.81 6.43 -20.60
N ALA A 80 -8.79 6.40 -19.25
CA ALA A 80 -9.45 5.39 -18.45
C ALA A 80 -10.57 5.96 -17.59
N THR A 81 -11.70 5.24 -17.50
CA THR A 81 -12.79 5.57 -16.56
C THR A 81 -12.43 5.13 -15.14
N HIS A 82 -13.10 5.73 -14.16
CA HIS A 82 -12.93 5.30 -12.76
C HIS A 82 -13.35 3.84 -12.55
N GLU A 83 -14.42 3.38 -13.21
CA GLU A 83 -14.88 2.00 -13.15
C GLU A 83 -13.83 1.03 -13.66
N HIS A 84 -13.25 1.30 -14.84
CA HIS A 84 -12.18 0.48 -15.38
C HIS A 84 -11.00 0.36 -14.39
N LYS A 85 -10.57 1.49 -13.79
CA LYS A 85 -9.48 1.48 -12.81
C LYS A 85 -9.81 0.63 -11.57
N GLU A 86 -11.05 0.67 -11.07
CA GLU A 86 -11.47 -0.15 -9.93
C GLU A 86 -11.59 -1.64 -10.28
N ASP A 87 -11.98 -1.99 -11.52
CA ASP A 87 -12.09 -3.38 -11.99
C ASP A 87 -10.75 -4.08 -12.11
N ILE A 88 -9.74 -3.38 -12.63
CA ILE A 88 -8.39 -3.95 -12.75
C ILE A 88 -7.62 -4.00 -11.43
N LYS A 89 -8.08 -3.27 -10.41
CA LYS A 89 -7.41 -3.16 -9.10
C LYS A 89 -7.32 -4.50 -8.39
N VAL A 90 -6.12 -5.03 -8.26
CA VAL A 90 -5.88 -6.31 -7.56
C VAL A 90 -5.89 -6.12 -6.04
N GLY A 91 -5.49 -4.95 -5.55
CA GLY A 91 -5.42 -4.60 -4.13
C GLY A 91 -6.78 -4.41 -3.46
N TYR A 92 -6.75 -3.86 -2.26
CA TYR A 92 -7.96 -3.46 -1.55
C TYR A 92 -8.60 -2.24 -2.22
N ASN A 93 -9.90 -2.32 -2.52
CA ASN A 93 -10.69 -1.16 -2.92
C ASN A 93 -10.89 -0.21 -1.73
N LEU A 94 -11.39 1.01 -1.99
CA LEU A 94 -11.54 2.05 -0.99
C LEU A 94 -12.37 1.61 0.23
N LYS A 95 -13.49 0.92 0.02
CA LYS A 95 -14.37 0.46 1.12
C LYS A 95 -13.63 -0.51 2.06
N ARG A 96 -12.88 -1.46 1.50
CA ARG A 96 -12.10 -2.43 2.30
C ARG A 96 -10.91 -1.78 3.00
N LYS A 97 -10.27 -0.77 2.38
CA LYS A 97 -9.23 0.03 3.03
C LYS A 97 -9.78 0.76 4.26
N VAL A 98 -10.96 1.38 4.17
CA VAL A 98 -11.61 2.07 5.30
C VAL A 98 -11.88 1.09 6.44
N VAL A 99 -12.41 -0.12 6.16
CA VAL A 99 -12.64 -1.14 7.19
C VAL A 99 -11.34 -1.56 7.87
N LEU A 100 -10.27 -1.82 7.11
CA LEU A 100 -8.97 -2.19 7.68
C LEU A 100 -8.39 -1.07 8.56
N LEU A 101 -8.48 0.18 8.10
CA LEU A 101 -8.03 1.35 8.87
C LEU A 101 -8.87 1.56 10.14
N ALA A 102 -10.19 1.29 10.08
CA ALA A 102 -11.06 1.37 11.26
C ALA A 102 -10.68 0.28 12.28
N ILE A 103 -10.45 -0.96 11.86
CA ILE A 103 -9.97 -2.05 12.73
C ILE A 103 -8.66 -1.64 13.39
N TRP A 104 -7.70 -1.14 12.63
CA TRP A 104 -6.44 -0.65 13.16
C TRP A 104 -6.64 0.48 14.18
N ALA A 105 -7.42 1.52 13.84
CA ALA A 105 -7.61 2.69 14.70
C ALA A 105 -8.35 2.37 16.00
N VAL A 106 -9.30 1.42 15.99
CA VAL A 106 -10.08 1.03 17.16
C VAL A 106 -9.36 -0.01 18.02
N SER A 107 -8.39 -0.72 17.48
CA SER A 107 -7.73 -1.82 18.18
C SER A 107 -7.05 -1.43 19.52
N PRO A 108 -6.44 -0.24 19.71
CA PRO A 108 -5.96 0.17 21.04
C PRO A 108 -7.06 0.31 22.09
N ALA A 109 -8.27 0.75 21.68
CA ALA A 109 -9.41 0.81 22.59
C ALA A 109 -9.86 -0.59 23.03
N LEU A 110 -9.78 -1.57 22.15
CA LEU A 110 -10.05 -2.97 22.51
C LEU A 110 -9.08 -3.48 23.58
N LEU A 111 -7.79 -3.18 23.45
CA LEU A 111 -6.78 -3.49 24.50
C LEU A 111 -7.01 -2.71 25.79
N TRP A 112 -7.50 -1.48 25.72
CA TRP A 112 -7.86 -0.72 26.89
C TRP A 112 -9.02 -1.35 27.67
N LEU A 113 -10.04 -1.85 26.95
CA LEU A 113 -11.22 -2.50 27.55
C LEU A 113 -10.92 -3.93 28.01
N ASN A 114 -10.04 -4.63 27.33
CA ASN A 114 -9.60 -5.98 27.67
C ASN A 114 -8.07 -6.07 27.58
N PRO A 115 -7.37 -5.70 28.67
CA PRO A 115 -5.90 -5.59 28.67
C PRO A 115 -5.15 -6.90 28.35
N THR A 116 -5.79 -8.04 28.57
CA THR A 116 -5.23 -9.36 28.25
C THR A 116 -5.57 -9.83 26.83
N LEU A 117 -6.44 -9.09 26.12
CA LEU A 117 -7.01 -9.50 24.83
C LEU A 117 -7.45 -10.98 24.85
N PHE A 118 -8.38 -11.28 25.75
CA PHE A 118 -8.92 -12.64 25.96
C PHE A 118 -7.85 -13.69 26.35
N GLY A 119 -6.80 -13.27 27.04
CA GLY A 119 -5.72 -14.15 27.54
C GLY A 119 -4.55 -14.31 26.56
N LEU A 120 -4.53 -13.58 25.43
CA LEU A 120 -3.41 -13.57 24.48
C LEU A 120 -2.20 -12.77 24.99
N PHE A 121 -2.42 -11.79 25.86
CA PHE A 121 -1.39 -10.98 26.50
C PHE A 121 -1.43 -11.11 28.01
N GLN A 122 -0.35 -10.82 28.68
CA GLN A 122 -0.35 -10.50 30.10
C GLN A 122 -0.89 -9.08 30.30
N ALA A 123 -1.58 -8.82 31.41
CA ALA A 123 -2.06 -7.48 31.69
C ALA A 123 -0.87 -6.51 31.82
N PRO A 124 -0.86 -5.39 31.08
CA PRO A 124 0.26 -4.45 31.13
C PRO A 124 0.30 -3.76 32.50
N THR A 125 1.48 -3.69 33.10
CA THR A 125 1.74 -3.02 34.37
C THR A 125 2.24 -1.59 34.19
N THR A 126 2.72 -1.27 32.98
CA THR A 126 3.25 0.05 32.61
C THR A 126 2.67 0.55 31.30
N PRO A 127 2.65 1.88 31.06
CA PRO A 127 2.28 2.43 29.76
C PRO A 127 3.14 1.90 28.61
N ALA A 128 4.42 1.64 28.85
CA ALA A 128 5.33 1.09 27.83
C ALA A 128 4.93 -0.33 27.39
N GLU A 129 4.51 -1.18 28.34
CA GLU A 129 3.98 -2.51 28.04
C GLU A 129 2.67 -2.43 27.25
N PHE A 130 1.77 -1.51 27.61
CA PHE A 130 0.55 -1.28 26.84
C PHE A 130 0.86 -0.89 25.40
N ILE A 131 1.78 0.06 25.17
CA ILE A 131 2.23 0.47 23.84
C ILE A 131 2.88 -0.70 23.08
N SER A 132 3.61 -1.57 23.78
CA SER A 132 4.20 -2.76 23.19
C SER A 132 3.11 -3.73 22.70
N HIS A 133 2.06 -3.97 23.49
CA HIS A 133 0.92 -4.80 23.08
C HIS A 133 0.18 -4.20 21.87
N VAL A 134 -0.04 -2.87 21.86
CA VAL A 134 -0.59 -2.16 20.70
C VAL A 134 0.27 -2.41 19.46
N GLY A 135 1.59 -2.30 19.58
CA GLY A 135 2.53 -2.54 18.49
C GLY A 135 2.43 -3.96 17.91
N VAL A 136 2.45 -4.97 18.78
CA VAL A 136 2.29 -6.38 18.37
C VAL A 136 0.95 -6.62 17.69
N MET A 137 -0.12 -6.06 18.25
CA MET A 137 -1.47 -6.17 17.66
C MET A 137 -1.55 -5.48 16.30
N TRP A 138 -0.95 -4.32 16.14
CA TRP A 138 -0.89 -3.62 14.84
C TRP A 138 -0.10 -4.39 13.79
N LEU A 139 1.02 -5.03 14.15
CA LEU A 139 1.73 -5.93 13.25
C LEU A 139 0.83 -7.12 12.86
N SER A 140 0.11 -7.69 13.82
CA SER A 140 -0.80 -8.80 13.57
C SER A 140 -1.95 -8.40 12.62
N VAL A 141 -2.52 -7.21 12.78
CA VAL A 141 -3.53 -6.66 11.87
C VAL A 141 -2.95 -6.46 10.46
N GLY A 142 -1.72 -5.92 10.35
CA GLY A 142 -1.05 -5.73 9.06
C GLY A 142 -0.76 -7.04 8.35
N ILE A 143 -0.13 -7.98 9.03
CA ILE A 143 0.19 -9.31 8.50
C ILE A 143 -1.10 -10.08 8.19
N GLY A 144 -2.06 -10.04 9.09
CA GLY A 144 -3.37 -10.70 8.91
C GLY A 144 -4.12 -10.16 7.70
N GLY A 145 -4.17 -8.83 7.52
CA GLY A 145 -4.78 -8.20 6.34
C GLY A 145 -4.07 -8.57 5.04
N LEU A 146 -2.75 -8.65 5.06
CA LEU A 146 -1.94 -9.08 3.91
C LEU A 146 -2.23 -10.54 3.54
N LEU A 147 -2.15 -11.44 4.51
CA LEU A 147 -2.41 -12.87 4.29
C LEU A 147 -3.85 -13.13 3.88
N PHE A 148 -4.82 -12.49 4.55
CA PHE A 148 -6.24 -12.63 4.21
C PHE A 148 -6.50 -12.24 2.75
N ARG A 149 -5.97 -11.10 2.29
CA ARG A 149 -6.16 -10.69 0.89
C ARG A 149 -5.48 -11.63 -0.09
N THR A 150 -4.29 -12.12 0.23
CA THR A 150 -3.57 -13.08 -0.61
C THR A 150 -4.39 -14.36 -0.80
N VAL A 151 -4.87 -14.94 0.31
CA VAL A 151 -5.70 -16.15 0.26
C VAL A 151 -7.03 -15.88 -0.46
N GLN A 152 -7.67 -14.73 -0.21
CA GLN A 152 -8.89 -14.34 -0.92
C GLN A 152 -8.66 -14.28 -2.44
N LEU A 153 -7.51 -13.75 -2.89
CA LEU A 153 -7.19 -13.69 -4.32
C LEU A 153 -7.06 -15.07 -4.95
N PHE A 154 -6.61 -16.09 -4.22
CA PHE A 154 -6.55 -17.46 -4.74
C PHE A 154 -7.92 -17.99 -5.15
N PHE A 155 -8.98 -17.55 -4.47
CA PHE A 155 -10.36 -17.98 -4.73
C PHE A 155 -11.11 -17.07 -5.70
N VAL A 156 -10.85 -15.76 -5.69
CA VAL A 156 -11.60 -14.80 -6.52
C VAL A 156 -10.92 -14.47 -7.84
N ARG A 157 -9.66 -14.84 -8.00
CA ARG A 157 -8.86 -14.72 -9.22
C ARG A 157 -8.14 -16.07 -9.44
N ASP A 158 -6.88 -16.15 -9.13
CA ASP A 158 -6.05 -17.36 -9.21
C ASP A 158 -4.85 -17.26 -8.25
N VAL A 159 -4.15 -18.37 -8.06
CA VAL A 159 -3.00 -18.47 -7.15
C VAL A 159 -1.85 -17.56 -7.58
N GLN A 160 -1.57 -17.47 -8.89
CA GLN A 160 -0.50 -16.62 -9.40
C GLN A 160 -0.77 -15.15 -9.08
N THR A 161 -2.01 -14.67 -9.29
CA THR A 161 -2.42 -13.31 -8.97
C THR A 161 -2.20 -12.97 -7.50
N GLY A 162 -2.57 -13.88 -6.59
CA GLY A 162 -2.35 -13.68 -5.15
C GLY A 162 -0.87 -13.66 -4.77
N LEU A 163 -0.06 -14.55 -5.33
CA LEU A 163 1.39 -14.59 -5.08
C LEU A 163 2.11 -13.36 -5.67
N VAL A 164 1.72 -12.91 -6.85
CA VAL A 164 2.24 -11.68 -7.46
C VAL A 164 1.89 -10.48 -6.58
N TRP A 165 0.63 -10.40 -6.11
CA TRP A 165 0.18 -9.30 -5.28
C TRP A 165 0.93 -9.22 -3.94
N ILE A 166 1.10 -10.34 -3.21
CA ILE A 166 1.85 -10.32 -1.94
C ILE A 166 3.32 -9.95 -2.17
N THR A 167 3.93 -10.49 -3.23
CA THR A 167 5.31 -10.15 -3.60
C THR A 167 5.43 -8.66 -3.90
N LYS A 168 4.47 -8.11 -4.67
CA LYS A 168 4.38 -6.68 -4.95
C LYS A 168 4.37 -5.88 -3.63
N ILE A 169 3.41 -6.14 -2.74
CA ILE A 169 3.24 -5.36 -1.49
C ILE A 169 4.50 -5.38 -0.62
N ILE A 170 5.17 -6.54 -0.48
CA ILE A 170 6.39 -6.66 0.33
C ILE A 170 7.58 -5.93 -0.32
N THR A 171 7.66 -5.93 -1.65
CA THR A 171 8.81 -5.39 -2.39
C THR A 171 8.57 -3.98 -2.96
N ASP A 172 7.34 -3.48 -2.95
CA ASP A 172 7.02 -2.13 -3.41
C ASP A 172 7.79 -1.02 -2.67
N PRO A 173 8.09 -1.11 -1.36
CA PRO A 173 8.91 -0.07 -0.73
C PRO A 173 10.26 0.14 -1.40
N PHE A 174 10.92 -0.92 -1.86
CA PHE A 174 12.17 -0.80 -2.63
C PHE A 174 11.93 -0.18 -4.01
N HIS A 175 10.87 -0.61 -4.67
CA HIS A 175 10.50 -0.11 -6.00
C HIS A 175 10.07 1.37 -5.95
N ASP A 176 9.23 1.74 -4.98
CA ASP A 176 8.74 3.10 -4.79
C ASP A 176 9.88 4.09 -4.51
N VAL A 177 10.91 3.70 -3.75
CA VAL A 177 12.10 4.54 -3.56
C VAL A 177 12.79 4.80 -4.89
N MET A 178 13.02 3.75 -5.70
CA MET A 178 13.68 3.92 -7.01
C MET A 178 12.84 4.75 -7.99
N LEU A 179 11.52 4.66 -7.90
CA LEU A 179 10.62 5.33 -8.82
C LEU A 179 10.36 6.79 -8.42
N TYR A 180 10.19 7.05 -7.12
CA TYR A 180 9.69 8.35 -6.62
C TYR A 180 10.76 9.23 -5.93
N TYR A 181 12.03 8.84 -5.88
CA TYR A 181 13.06 9.63 -5.18
C TYR A 181 13.21 11.07 -5.70
N ARG A 182 12.85 11.32 -6.98
CA ARG A 182 12.87 12.65 -7.59
C ARG A 182 11.58 13.46 -7.41
N ALA A 183 10.47 12.82 -7.02
CA ALA A 183 9.18 13.47 -6.95
C ALA A 183 9.15 14.70 -6.03
N PRO A 184 9.77 14.72 -4.82
CA PRO A 184 9.82 15.93 -4.01
C PRO A 184 10.58 17.08 -4.68
N LEU A 185 11.63 16.79 -5.45
CA LEU A 185 12.39 17.83 -6.16
C LEU A 185 11.58 18.40 -7.33
N ALA A 186 10.87 17.56 -8.09
CA ALA A 186 9.96 17.97 -9.14
C ALA A 186 8.85 18.88 -8.56
N LEU A 187 8.28 18.47 -7.42
CA LEU A 187 7.27 19.26 -6.71
C LEU A 187 7.79 20.63 -6.28
N LEU A 188 9.01 20.74 -5.77
CA LEU A 188 9.65 22.02 -5.43
C LEU A 188 9.89 22.92 -6.64
N ARG A 189 9.97 22.35 -7.84
CA ARG A 189 10.04 23.09 -9.11
C ARG A 189 8.68 23.51 -9.66
N GLY A 190 7.58 23.16 -8.96
CA GLY A 190 6.21 23.47 -9.37
C GLY A 190 5.58 22.43 -10.31
N GLU A 191 6.23 21.30 -10.55
CA GLU A 191 5.69 20.20 -11.33
C GLU A 191 4.69 19.41 -10.47
N LEU A 192 3.39 19.65 -10.64
CA LEU A 192 2.36 18.99 -9.81
C LEU A 192 1.98 17.62 -10.34
N ILE A 193 2.10 17.38 -11.64
CA ILE A 193 1.68 16.16 -12.34
C ILE A 193 2.88 15.53 -13.04
N ASP A 194 2.97 14.21 -12.94
CA ASP A 194 3.93 13.41 -13.70
C ASP A 194 3.41 13.23 -15.14
N PRO A 195 4.15 13.65 -16.17
CA PRO A 195 3.74 13.45 -17.56
C PRO A 195 3.78 11.97 -17.98
N MET A 196 4.37 11.08 -17.17
CA MET A 196 4.51 9.65 -17.42
C MET A 196 5.40 9.29 -18.64
N ASP A 197 6.16 10.26 -19.17
CA ASP A 197 6.99 10.08 -20.37
C ASP A 197 8.13 9.07 -20.15
N ASP A 198 8.65 8.98 -18.93
CA ASP A 198 9.75 8.06 -18.56
C ASP A 198 9.32 6.59 -18.49
N VAL A 199 8.04 6.30 -18.59
CA VAL A 199 7.47 4.98 -18.34
C VAL A 199 7.29 4.17 -19.63
N THR A 200 7.54 4.77 -20.79
CA THR A 200 7.54 4.10 -22.11
C THR A 200 8.56 2.97 -22.21
N MET A 201 9.57 2.93 -21.36
CA MET A 201 10.57 1.85 -21.31
C MET A 201 10.07 0.52 -20.72
N GLY A 202 8.79 0.38 -20.49
CA GLY A 202 8.19 -0.83 -19.95
C GLY A 202 6.85 -1.21 -20.54
N ALA A 203 6.33 -0.44 -21.49
CA ALA A 203 5.15 -0.81 -22.22
C ALA A 203 5.39 -2.14 -22.93
N VAL A 204 4.72 -3.17 -22.50
CA VAL A 204 4.37 -4.31 -23.35
C VAL A 204 3.53 -3.68 -24.45
N ASP A 205 3.82 -4.01 -25.72
CA ASP A 205 3.02 -3.58 -26.86
C ASP A 205 1.54 -3.90 -26.58
N GLU A 206 0.81 -2.95 -26.03
CA GLU A 206 -0.63 -3.05 -25.89
C GLU A 206 -1.19 -2.72 -27.27
N GLU A 207 -1.73 -3.74 -27.95
CA GLU A 207 -2.63 -3.51 -29.09
C GLU A 207 -3.67 -2.44 -28.70
N PRO A 208 -3.92 -1.44 -29.56
CA PRO A 208 -4.92 -0.43 -29.28
C PRO A 208 -6.27 -1.13 -29.07
N LEU A 209 -6.84 -0.99 -27.88
CA LEU A 209 -8.19 -1.44 -27.57
C LEU A 209 -9.12 -0.86 -28.64
N HIS A 210 -9.61 -1.72 -29.50
CA HIS A 210 -10.58 -1.36 -30.52
C HIS A 210 -11.73 -0.59 -29.89
N GLN A 211 -11.95 0.65 -30.37
CA GLN A 211 -13.15 1.41 -30.15
C GLN A 211 -14.33 0.58 -30.65
N ALA A 212 -15.22 0.18 -29.75
CA ALA A 212 -16.57 -0.31 -30.07
C ALA A 212 -17.58 0.54 -29.32
#